data_c8157ca0441c468f86f61b2922cc5551
#
_entry.id   c8157ca0441c468f86f61b2922cc5551
#
_cell.length_a   1.000
_cell.length_b   1.000
_cell.length_c   1.000
_cell.angle_alpha   90.00
_cell.angle_beta   90.00
_cell.angle_gamma   90.00
#
_symmetry.space_group_name_H-M   'P 1'
#
loop_
_entity.id
_entity.type
_entity.pdbx_description
1 polymer ?
#
loop_
_entity_poly.entity_id
_entity_poly.type
_entity_poly.pdbx_seq_one_letter_code
_entity_poly.pdbx_strand_id
1 'polypeptide(L)'
;MKVSVSTVSKALNDSYEISEATKKRVKTAAIKYNYSPNLLAQGLKTKKTKILGVVIPDMRAPFFIRVLRGIENEANDQGYNILTCFSNESYTKEKATLDMLSQGNVDGIIMALCKESQEKGHYAHVNELISKGIPVTLFDRIDDRITCDKVVINDFESTYNATKVLIKSGAKNILFISPISTTSIGKDRY
;
A
#
# COMPACT_ATOMS: atom_id res chain seq x y z
N MET A 1 24.60 -32.27 -3.72
CA MET A 1 24.26 -32.38 -5.17
C MET A 1 25.38 -31.70 -5.96
N LYS A 2 25.89 -32.33 -7.05
CA LYS A 2 26.89 -31.67 -7.93
C LYS A 2 26.15 -30.84 -8.99
N VAL A 3 25.59 -29.69 -8.58
CA VAL A 3 24.95 -28.70 -9.48
C VAL A 3 25.35 -27.28 -9.04
N SER A 4 25.43 -26.35 -9.99
CA SER A 4 25.83 -24.97 -9.69
C SER A 4 24.77 -24.24 -8.91
N VAL A 5 25.12 -23.16 -8.21
CA VAL A 5 24.16 -22.27 -7.50
C VAL A 5 23.13 -21.70 -8.47
N SER A 6 23.55 -21.35 -9.69
CA SER A 6 22.64 -20.86 -10.74
C SER A 6 21.62 -21.91 -11.17
N THR A 7 22.04 -23.18 -11.30
CA THR A 7 21.15 -24.31 -11.60
C THR A 7 20.11 -24.53 -10.49
N VAL A 8 20.54 -24.45 -9.22
CA VAL A 8 19.63 -24.54 -8.06
C VAL A 8 18.61 -23.41 -8.09
N SER A 9 19.06 -22.17 -8.28
CA SER A 9 18.17 -21.00 -8.36
C SER A 9 17.16 -21.13 -9.50
N LYS A 10 17.61 -21.49 -10.71
CA LYS A 10 16.73 -21.70 -11.87
C LYS A 10 15.73 -22.83 -11.65
N ALA A 11 16.14 -23.93 -11.01
CA ALA A 11 15.28 -25.07 -10.72
C ALA A 11 14.19 -24.75 -9.68
N LEU A 12 14.50 -23.94 -8.64
CA LEU A 12 13.55 -23.50 -7.63
C LEU A 12 12.54 -22.48 -8.18
N ASN A 13 12.92 -21.72 -9.21
CA ASN A 13 12.05 -20.75 -9.90
C ASN A 13 11.37 -21.34 -11.15
N ASP A 14 11.31 -22.66 -11.28
CA ASP A 14 10.65 -23.40 -12.37
C ASP A 14 11.08 -22.99 -13.79
N SER A 15 12.32 -22.49 -13.95
CA SER A 15 12.83 -22.05 -15.25
C SER A 15 12.74 -23.17 -16.30
N TYR A 16 12.30 -22.81 -17.51
CA TYR A 16 12.21 -23.72 -18.65
C TYR A 16 13.56 -24.31 -19.10
N GLU A 17 14.66 -23.66 -18.75
CA GLU A 17 16.02 -24.12 -19.06
C GLU A 17 16.45 -25.37 -18.26
N ILE A 18 15.69 -25.74 -17.23
CA ILE A 18 16.03 -26.83 -16.32
C ILE A 18 15.07 -27.99 -16.52
N SER A 19 15.61 -29.21 -16.74
CA SER A 19 14.78 -30.40 -16.90
C SER A 19 13.94 -30.72 -15.66
N GLU A 20 12.75 -31.27 -15.87
CA GLU A 20 11.84 -31.63 -14.77
C GLU A 20 12.48 -32.58 -13.74
N ALA A 21 13.32 -33.52 -14.21
CA ALA A 21 14.07 -34.42 -13.33
C ALA A 21 15.01 -33.64 -12.39
N THR A 22 15.70 -32.61 -12.90
CA THR A 22 16.57 -31.74 -12.09
C THR A 22 15.78 -30.86 -11.15
N LYS A 23 14.66 -30.26 -11.60
CA LYS A 23 13.75 -29.48 -10.74
C LYS A 23 13.26 -30.32 -9.56
N LYS A 24 12.77 -31.54 -9.82
CA LYS A 24 12.30 -32.46 -8.78
C LYS A 24 13.39 -32.78 -7.76
N ARG A 25 14.61 -33.10 -8.24
CA ARG A 25 15.76 -33.38 -7.34
C ARG A 25 16.14 -32.20 -6.47
N VAL A 26 16.15 -31.00 -7.03
CA VAL A 26 16.46 -29.75 -6.30
C VAL A 26 15.37 -29.43 -5.28
N LYS A 27 14.10 -29.47 -5.66
CA LYS A 27 12.96 -29.22 -4.75
C LYS A 27 12.96 -30.24 -3.58
N THR A 28 13.18 -31.52 -3.85
CA THR A 28 13.28 -32.56 -2.80
C THR A 28 14.44 -32.28 -1.85
N ALA A 29 15.60 -31.86 -2.37
CA ALA A 29 16.75 -31.51 -1.54
C ALA A 29 16.48 -30.25 -0.69
N ALA A 30 15.84 -29.22 -1.27
CA ALA A 30 15.46 -28.01 -0.55
C ALA A 30 14.56 -28.34 0.66
N ILE A 31 13.56 -29.18 0.46
CA ILE A 31 12.68 -29.65 1.55
C ILE A 31 13.51 -30.43 2.60
N LYS A 32 14.32 -31.38 2.17
CA LYS A 32 15.13 -32.23 3.09
C LYS A 32 16.07 -31.41 3.98
N TYR A 33 16.65 -30.32 3.46
CA TYR A 33 17.58 -29.46 4.18
C TYR A 33 16.93 -28.18 4.74
N ASN A 34 15.61 -28.10 4.72
CA ASN A 34 14.84 -26.93 5.15
C ASN A 34 15.37 -25.61 4.54
N TYR A 35 15.77 -25.70 3.26
CA TYR A 35 16.31 -24.56 2.53
C TYR A 35 15.16 -23.77 1.89
N SER A 36 15.04 -22.51 2.26
CA SER A 36 14.17 -21.53 1.60
C SER A 36 15.03 -20.48 0.89
N PRO A 37 14.74 -20.16 -0.36
CA PRO A 37 15.43 -19.07 -1.05
C PRO A 37 15.29 -17.76 -0.27
N ASN A 38 16.37 -17.02 -0.13
CA ASN A 38 16.33 -15.69 0.49
C ASN A 38 15.65 -14.70 -0.49
N LEU A 39 14.44 -14.24 -0.15
CA LEU A 39 13.67 -13.31 -0.96
C LEU A 39 14.39 -11.98 -1.19
N LEU A 40 15.16 -11.50 -0.19
CA LEU A 40 15.96 -10.29 -0.33
C LEU A 40 17.08 -10.46 -1.37
N ALA A 41 17.75 -11.63 -1.37
CA ALA A 41 18.77 -11.94 -2.37
C ALA A 41 18.18 -12.11 -3.79
N GLN A 42 16.96 -12.62 -3.90
CA GLN A 42 16.23 -12.67 -5.17
C GLN A 42 15.83 -11.27 -5.64
N GLY A 43 15.35 -10.43 -4.74
CA GLY A 43 15.00 -9.04 -4.99
C GLY A 43 16.17 -8.23 -5.56
N LEU A 44 17.38 -8.40 -5.03
CA LEU A 44 18.60 -7.78 -5.57
C LEU A 44 18.86 -8.14 -7.04
N LYS A 45 18.57 -9.37 -7.44
CA LYS A 45 18.75 -9.83 -8.84
C LYS A 45 17.67 -9.33 -9.78
N THR A 46 16.44 -9.28 -9.32
CA THR A 46 15.27 -8.89 -10.12
C THR A 46 14.95 -7.39 -10.02
N LYS A 47 15.60 -6.67 -9.12
CA LYS A 47 15.26 -5.28 -8.71
C LYS A 47 13.80 -5.14 -8.24
N LYS A 48 13.21 -6.24 -7.74
CA LYS A 48 11.84 -6.27 -7.21
C LYS A 48 11.81 -7.01 -5.88
N THR A 49 11.24 -6.39 -4.87
CA THR A 49 11.08 -6.98 -3.53
C THR A 49 9.84 -7.87 -3.44
N LYS A 50 8.87 -7.66 -4.34
CA LYS A 50 7.52 -8.24 -4.25
C LYS A 50 6.81 -7.87 -2.95
N ILE A 51 7.09 -6.68 -2.44
CA ILE A 51 6.45 -6.11 -1.26
C ILE A 51 5.87 -4.74 -1.64
N LEU A 52 4.63 -4.47 -1.25
CA LEU A 52 4.00 -3.15 -1.29
C LEU A 52 3.96 -2.56 0.12
N GLY A 53 4.38 -1.31 0.27
CA GLY A 53 4.17 -0.55 1.49
C GLY A 53 2.73 -0.05 1.56
N VAL A 54 2.01 -0.31 2.66
CA VAL A 54 0.67 0.26 2.88
C VAL A 54 0.72 1.13 4.13
N VAL A 55 0.51 2.43 3.97
CA VAL A 55 0.55 3.39 5.07
C VAL A 55 -0.86 3.91 5.34
N ILE A 56 -1.39 3.62 6.53
CA ILE A 56 -2.72 4.08 6.95
C ILE A 56 -2.63 4.98 8.18
N PRO A 57 -3.52 5.98 8.30
CA PRO A 57 -3.48 6.95 9.39
C PRO A 57 -3.77 6.37 10.77
N ASP A 58 -4.79 5.52 10.89
CA ASP A 58 -5.25 5.01 12.18
C ASP A 58 -5.84 3.60 12.05
N MET A 59 -5.28 2.64 12.79
CA MET A 59 -5.77 1.26 12.84
C MET A 59 -7.11 1.11 13.59
N ARG A 60 -7.51 2.10 14.38
CA ARG A 60 -8.78 2.06 15.13
C ARG A 60 -9.99 2.35 14.24
N ALA A 61 -9.78 2.95 13.07
CA ALA A 61 -10.84 3.26 12.13
C ALA A 61 -11.20 2.01 11.30
N PRO A 62 -12.41 1.44 11.45
CA PRO A 62 -12.82 0.21 10.73
C PRO A 62 -12.76 0.34 9.21
N PHE A 63 -12.85 1.57 8.69
CA PHE A 63 -12.71 1.85 7.28
C PHE A 63 -11.34 1.43 6.75
N PHE A 64 -10.25 1.89 7.37
CA PHE A 64 -8.89 1.56 6.92
C PHE A 64 -8.58 0.07 7.01
N ILE A 65 -9.13 -0.63 8.01
CA ILE A 65 -8.96 -2.09 8.13
C ILE A 65 -9.64 -2.83 6.96
N ARG A 66 -10.82 -2.37 6.53
CA ARG A 66 -11.49 -2.97 5.35
C ARG A 66 -10.74 -2.69 4.06
N VAL A 67 -10.21 -1.46 3.88
CA VAL A 67 -9.38 -1.12 2.73
C VAL A 67 -8.10 -1.97 2.72
N LEU A 68 -7.41 -2.08 3.87
CA LEU A 68 -6.21 -2.89 4.02
C LEU A 68 -6.44 -4.35 3.62
N ARG A 69 -7.57 -4.95 4.04
CA ARG A 69 -7.94 -6.30 3.64
C ARG A 69 -8.14 -6.44 2.12
N GLY A 70 -8.76 -5.43 1.50
CA GLY A 70 -8.92 -5.41 0.03
C GLY A 70 -7.58 -5.35 -0.70
N ILE A 71 -6.68 -4.48 -0.23
CA ILE A 71 -5.33 -4.35 -0.77
C ILE A 71 -4.55 -5.65 -0.59
N GLU A 72 -4.61 -6.27 0.59
CA GLU A 72 -3.89 -7.51 0.90
C GLU A 72 -4.36 -8.67 0.01
N ASN A 73 -5.67 -8.85 -0.17
CA ASN A 73 -6.20 -9.89 -1.04
C ASN A 73 -5.70 -9.74 -2.48
N GLU A 74 -5.85 -8.54 -3.07
CA GLU A 74 -5.41 -8.30 -4.45
C GLU A 74 -3.89 -8.42 -4.60
N ALA A 75 -3.12 -7.91 -3.64
CA ALA A 75 -1.66 -8.02 -3.64
C ALA A 75 -1.21 -9.49 -3.64
N ASN A 76 -1.82 -10.33 -2.78
CA ASN A 76 -1.52 -11.75 -2.71
C ASN A 76 -1.85 -12.48 -4.01
N ASP A 77 -2.99 -12.18 -4.65
CA ASP A 77 -3.37 -12.77 -5.93
C ASP A 77 -2.38 -12.42 -7.04
N GLN A 78 -1.72 -11.26 -6.94
CA GLN A 78 -0.65 -10.82 -7.86
C GLN A 78 0.77 -11.25 -7.41
N GLY A 79 0.88 -12.04 -6.35
CA GLY A 79 2.16 -12.54 -5.82
C GLY A 79 2.98 -11.47 -5.09
N TYR A 80 2.31 -10.46 -4.52
CA TYR A 80 2.92 -9.47 -3.64
C TYR A 80 2.52 -9.71 -2.19
N ASN A 81 3.43 -9.41 -1.27
CA ASN A 81 3.13 -9.26 0.15
C ASN A 81 2.92 -7.78 0.47
N ILE A 82 2.26 -7.48 1.59
CA ILE A 82 2.14 -6.11 2.07
C ILE A 82 2.97 -5.89 3.34
N LEU A 83 3.55 -4.69 3.45
CA LEU A 83 4.16 -4.17 4.67
C LEU A 83 3.30 -3.02 5.18
N THR A 84 2.50 -3.30 6.22
CA THR A 84 1.58 -2.30 6.77
C THR A 84 2.26 -1.43 7.82
N CYS A 85 2.12 -0.13 7.67
CA CYS A 85 2.63 0.90 8.58
C CYS A 85 1.52 1.85 9.01
N PHE A 86 1.68 2.48 10.19
CA PHE A 86 0.69 3.38 10.77
C PHE A 86 1.31 4.73 11.06
N SER A 87 0.79 5.80 10.45
CA SER A 87 1.26 7.16 10.71
C SER A 87 0.71 7.76 12.02
N ASN A 88 -0.35 7.17 12.58
CA ASN A 88 -1.03 7.63 13.79
C ASN A 88 -1.40 9.12 13.73
N GLU A 89 -1.83 9.58 12.56
CA GLU A 89 -2.22 10.96 12.25
C GLU A 89 -1.08 11.99 12.44
N SER A 90 0.18 11.55 12.54
CA SER A 90 1.35 12.40 12.77
C SER A 90 2.21 12.53 11.51
N TYR A 91 2.50 13.77 11.10
CA TYR A 91 3.43 14.11 10.02
C TYR A 91 4.83 13.52 10.25
N THR A 92 5.36 13.67 11.46
CA THR A 92 6.71 13.17 11.79
C THR A 92 6.80 11.66 11.61
N LYS A 93 5.77 10.93 12.05
CA LYS A 93 5.72 9.48 11.93
C LYS A 93 5.47 9.04 10.49
N GLU A 94 4.61 9.75 9.75
CA GLU A 94 4.38 9.52 8.33
C GLU A 94 5.68 9.66 7.56
N LYS A 95 6.40 10.78 7.75
CA LYS A 95 7.70 11.04 7.12
C LYS A 95 8.73 9.94 7.45
N ALA A 96 8.92 9.61 8.72
CA ALA A 96 9.87 8.57 9.13
C ALA A 96 9.54 7.20 8.53
N THR A 97 8.24 6.86 8.43
CA THR A 97 7.77 5.64 7.78
C THR A 97 8.12 5.63 6.29
N LEU A 98 7.88 6.73 5.59
CA LEU A 98 8.19 6.84 4.17
C LEU A 98 9.70 6.80 3.92
N ASP A 99 10.50 7.46 4.77
CA ASP A 99 11.96 7.38 4.71
C ASP A 99 12.45 5.93 4.84
N MET A 100 11.89 5.16 5.78
CA MET A 100 12.21 3.73 5.94
C MET A 100 11.81 2.91 4.71
N LEU A 101 10.62 3.10 4.17
CA LEU A 101 10.13 2.37 3.00
C LEU A 101 10.95 2.70 1.75
N SER A 102 11.47 3.93 1.64
CA SER A 102 12.28 4.39 0.50
C SER A 102 13.64 3.72 0.35
N GLN A 103 14.09 2.98 1.36
CA GLN A 103 15.40 2.31 1.37
C GLN A 103 15.45 1.00 0.56
N GLY A 104 14.54 0.82 -0.41
CA GLY A 104 14.50 -0.37 -1.25
C GLY A 104 13.76 -1.55 -0.61
N ASN A 105 12.95 -1.27 0.40
CA ASN A 105 12.19 -2.29 1.13
C ASN A 105 10.87 -2.68 0.43
N VAL A 106 10.40 -1.84 -0.51
CA VAL A 106 9.12 -2.02 -1.21
C VAL A 106 9.22 -1.64 -2.68
N ASP A 107 8.37 -2.22 -3.51
CA ASP A 107 8.27 -1.92 -4.95
C ASP A 107 7.34 -0.74 -5.25
N GLY A 108 6.51 -0.34 -4.30
CA GLY A 108 5.59 0.79 -4.39
C GLY A 108 4.88 1.01 -3.06
N ILE A 109 4.20 2.15 -2.94
CA ILE A 109 3.52 2.57 -1.72
C ILE A 109 2.07 2.93 -2.03
N ILE A 110 1.14 2.39 -1.24
CA ILE A 110 -0.27 2.76 -1.23
C ILE A 110 -0.53 3.45 0.12
N MET A 111 -1.02 4.69 0.12
CA MET A 111 -1.18 5.42 1.37
C MET A 111 -2.37 6.36 1.41
N ALA A 112 -2.89 6.59 2.61
CA ALA A 112 -3.76 7.71 2.92
C ALA A 112 -2.98 8.75 3.73
N LEU A 113 -3.08 10.02 3.38
CA LEU A 113 -2.38 11.11 4.06
C LEU A 113 -2.85 11.23 5.52
N CYS A 114 -1.91 11.45 6.44
CA CYS A 114 -2.27 11.73 7.81
C CYS A 114 -2.92 13.13 7.95
N LYS A 115 -3.74 13.30 8.97
CA LYS A 115 -4.46 14.53 9.22
C LYS A 115 -3.51 15.72 9.37
N GLU A 116 -2.42 15.55 10.13
CA GLU A 116 -1.44 16.62 10.37
C GLU A 116 -0.77 17.10 9.07
N SER A 117 -0.45 16.19 8.13
CA SER A 117 0.09 16.55 6.81
C SER A 117 -0.89 17.38 6.00
N GLN A 118 -2.18 17.02 6.03
CA GLN A 118 -3.22 17.77 5.34
C GLN A 118 -3.50 19.13 5.97
N GLU A 119 -3.57 19.23 7.30
CA GLU A 119 -3.78 20.49 8.02
C GLU A 119 -2.67 21.50 7.77
N LYS A 120 -1.42 21.03 7.76
CA LYS A 120 -0.25 21.88 7.53
C LYS A 120 0.09 22.10 6.06
N GLY A 121 -0.50 21.30 5.17
CA GLY A 121 -0.17 21.34 3.74
C GLY A 121 1.27 20.90 3.44
N HIS A 122 1.84 20.01 4.26
CA HIS A 122 3.21 19.55 4.16
C HIS A 122 3.29 18.21 3.44
N TYR A 123 3.72 18.21 2.16
CA TYR A 123 3.77 17.02 1.30
C TYR A 123 5.15 16.76 0.68
N ALA A 124 6.18 17.51 1.08
CA ALA A 124 7.53 17.39 0.53
C ALA A 124 8.04 15.94 0.63
N HIS A 125 7.79 15.26 1.76
CA HIS A 125 8.22 13.88 2.01
C HIS A 125 7.59 12.86 1.04
N VAL A 126 6.36 13.09 0.57
CA VAL A 126 5.72 12.25 -0.45
C VAL A 126 6.29 12.57 -1.84
N ASN A 127 6.42 13.85 -2.17
CA ASN A 127 6.97 14.28 -3.45
C ASN A 127 8.42 13.84 -3.64
N GLU A 128 9.23 13.80 -2.56
CA GLU A 128 10.59 13.27 -2.57
C GLU A 128 10.64 11.78 -2.95
N LEU A 129 9.69 10.97 -2.47
CA LEU A 129 9.59 9.55 -2.85
C LEU A 129 9.30 9.39 -4.35
N ILE A 130 8.34 10.16 -4.84
CA ILE A 130 7.95 10.15 -6.26
C ILE A 130 9.15 10.57 -7.12
N SER A 131 9.89 11.61 -6.71
CA SER A 131 11.09 12.07 -7.42
C SER A 131 12.23 11.05 -7.44
N LYS A 132 12.30 10.16 -6.45
CA LYS A 132 13.23 9.00 -6.40
C LYS A 132 12.75 7.82 -7.27
N GLY A 133 11.62 7.95 -7.96
CA GLY A 133 11.05 6.92 -8.83
C GLY A 133 10.30 5.81 -8.09
N ILE A 134 9.91 6.01 -6.84
CA ILE A 134 9.08 5.07 -6.09
C ILE A 134 7.62 5.32 -6.44
N PRO A 135 6.89 4.34 -7.00
CA PRO A 135 5.46 4.49 -7.29
C PRO A 135 4.66 4.72 -6.01
N VAL A 136 3.84 5.77 -6.02
CA VAL A 136 2.94 6.10 -4.92
C VAL A 136 1.51 6.19 -5.44
N THR A 137 0.58 5.57 -4.74
CA THR A 137 -0.86 5.73 -4.96
C THR A 137 -1.50 6.24 -3.67
N LEU A 138 -2.20 7.36 -3.76
CA LEU A 138 -3.01 7.87 -2.65
C LEU A 138 -4.42 7.28 -2.69
N PHE A 139 -5.00 7.02 -1.53
CA PHE A 139 -6.41 6.67 -1.43
C PHE A 139 -7.10 7.45 -0.31
N ASP A 140 -8.41 7.63 -0.44
CA ASP A 140 -9.26 8.32 0.54
C ASP A 140 -8.81 9.76 0.78
N ARG A 141 -7.76 9.98 1.54
CA ARG A 141 -7.21 11.30 1.85
C ARG A 141 -6.11 11.68 0.87
N ILE A 142 -6.42 12.61 0.00
CA ILE A 142 -5.57 13.03 -1.10
C ILE A 142 -5.26 14.52 -1.04
N ASP A 143 -4.31 14.97 -1.87
CA ASP A 143 -4.09 16.39 -2.18
C ASP A 143 -3.61 16.53 -3.63
N ASP A 144 -4.09 17.57 -4.32
CA ASP A 144 -3.79 17.77 -5.75
C ASP A 144 -2.38 18.30 -6.00
N ARG A 145 -1.69 18.79 -4.98
CA ARG A 145 -0.28 19.16 -5.04
C ARG A 145 0.68 17.96 -5.11
N ILE A 146 0.14 16.74 -4.96
CA ILE A 146 0.89 15.48 -5.12
C ILE A 146 0.51 14.88 -6.45
N THR A 147 1.47 14.76 -7.37
CA THR A 147 1.27 14.17 -8.70
C THR A 147 1.50 12.67 -8.64
N CYS A 148 0.43 11.90 -8.43
CA CYS A 148 0.44 10.44 -8.40
C CYS A 148 -0.98 9.91 -8.70
N ASP A 149 -1.10 8.59 -8.83
CA ASP A 149 -2.41 7.94 -8.93
C ASP A 149 -3.21 8.11 -7.63
N LYS A 150 -4.52 8.29 -7.77
CA LYS A 150 -5.43 8.54 -6.65
C LYS A 150 -6.67 7.65 -6.78
N VAL A 151 -7.05 7.01 -5.66
CA VAL A 151 -8.27 6.21 -5.55
C VAL A 151 -9.20 6.88 -4.54
N VAL A 152 -10.26 7.48 -5.03
CA VAL A 152 -11.24 8.24 -4.24
C VAL A 152 -12.66 7.84 -4.60
N ILE A 153 -13.60 8.17 -3.74
CA ILE A 153 -15.03 8.15 -4.03
C ILE A 153 -15.53 9.60 -4.20
N ASN A 154 -16.70 9.78 -4.79
CA ASN A 154 -17.33 11.10 -4.88
C ASN A 154 -18.02 11.42 -3.55
N ASP A 155 -17.25 11.96 -2.60
CA ASP A 155 -17.71 12.28 -1.25
C ASP A 155 -18.77 13.39 -1.27
N PHE A 156 -18.61 14.42 -2.13
CA PHE A 156 -19.57 15.50 -2.30
C PHE A 156 -20.93 14.97 -2.75
N GLU A 157 -20.97 14.21 -3.83
CA GLU A 157 -22.23 13.69 -4.37
C GLU A 157 -22.91 12.72 -3.40
N SER A 158 -22.12 11.90 -2.71
CA SER A 158 -22.63 10.96 -1.70
C SER A 158 -23.32 11.70 -0.57
N THR A 159 -22.70 12.74 -0.02
CA THR A 159 -23.26 13.55 1.07
C THR A 159 -24.43 14.42 0.62
N TYR A 160 -24.33 15.01 -0.58
CA TYR A 160 -25.43 15.75 -1.20
C TYR A 160 -26.67 14.86 -1.34
N ASN A 161 -26.51 13.64 -1.88
CA ASN A 161 -27.62 12.71 -2.05
C ASN A 161 -28.20 12.25 -0.71
N ALA A 162 -27.36 11.97 0.29
CA ALA A 162 -27.83 11.63 1.63
C ALA A 162 -28.64 12.76 2.25
N THR A 163 -28.17 14.01 2.16
CA THR A 163 -28.88 15.20 2.64
C THR A 163 -30.21 15.39 1.91
N LYS A 164 -30.24 15.20 0.59
CA LYS A 164 -31.44 15.28 -0.23
C LYS A 164 -32.49 14.23 0.16
N VAL A 165 -32.07 13.01 0.53
CA VAL A 165 -32.98 11.98 1.05
C VAL A 165 -33.62 12.43 2.36
N LEU A 166 -32.86 13.00 3.30
CA LEU A 166 -33.37 13.52 4.57
C LEU A 166 -34.38 14.64 4.35
N ILE A 167 -34.10 15.59 3.47
CA ILE A 167 -35.03 16.68 3.13
C ILE A 167 -36.34 16.10 2.55
N LYS A 168 -36.23 15.16 1.61
CA LYS A 168 -37.42 14.53 0.99
C LYS A 168 -38.25 13.72 1.99
N SER A 169 -37.64 13.17 3.04
CA SER A 169 -38.32 12.47 4.13
C SER A 169 -39.03 13.43 5.13
N GLY A 170 -38.93 14.74 4.92
CA GLY A 170 -39.57 15.74 5.75
C GLY A 170 -38.72 16.29 6.90
N ALA A 171 -37.44 16.00 6.95
CA ALA A 171 -36.55 16.57 7.96
C ALA A 171 -36.38 18.07 7.77
N LYS A 172 -36.76 18.87 8.79
CA LYS A 172 -36.68 20.34 8.78
C LYS A 172 -35.37 20.86 9.37
N ASN A 173 -34.78 20.11 10.30
CA ASN A 173 -33.54 20.45 10.95
C ASN A 173 -32.56 19.29 10.76
N ILE A 174 -31.42 19.56 10.12
CA ILE A 174 -30.38 18.58 9.81
C ILE A 174 -29.11 19.06 10.46
N LEU A 175 -28.48 18.21 11.28
CA LEU A 175 -27.16 18.44 11.88
C LEU A 175 -26.12 17.62 11.15
N PHE A 176 -25.09 18.30 10.65
CA PHE A 176 -23.90 17.66 10.09
C PHE A 176 -22.78 17.62 11.14
N ILE A 177 -22.26 16.44 11.44
CA ILE A 177 -21.15 16.23 12.39
C ILE A 177 -19.99 15.58 11.64
N SER A 178 -18.84 16.25 11.62
CA SER A 178 -17.63 15.73 10.98
C SER A 178 -16.41 15.91 11.89
N PRO A 179 -15.78 14.82 12.38
CA PRO A 179 -14.53 14.90 13.14
C PRO A 179 -13.30 15.13 12.26
N ILE A 180 -13.48 15.11 10.94
CA ILE A 180 -12.42 15.19 9.92
C ILE A 180 -12.58 16.37 8.98
N SER A 181 -13.27 17.43 9.42
CA SER A 181 -13.59 18.62 8.61
C SER A 181 -12.37 19.32 8.00
N THR A 182 -11.18 19.13 8.59
CA THR A 182 -9.91 19.70 8.11
C THR A 182 -9.21 18.87 7.02
N THR A 183 -9.65 17.64 6.79
CA THR A 183 -9.12 16.76 5.74
C THR A 183 -9.80 17.02 4.40
N SER A 184 -9.20 16.51 3.29
CA SER A 184 -9.81 16.62 1.95
C SER A 184 -11.24 16.08 1.93
N ILE A 185 -11.44 14.85 2.37
CA ILE A 185 -12.79 14.22 2.42
C ILE A 185 -13.77 14.94 3.33
N GLY A 186 -13.28 15.53 4.42
CA GLY A 186 -14.13 16.33 5.31
C GLY A 186 -14.63 17.60 4.66
N LYS A 187 -13.81 18.24 3.82
CA LYS A 187 -14.18 19.43 3.03
C LYS A 187 -15.14 19.07 1.91
N ASP A 188 -14.92 17.96 1.22
CA ASP A 188 -15.77 17.51 0.12
C ASP A 188 -17.17 17.08 0.61
N ARG A 189 -17.29 16.61 1.86
CA ARG A 189 -18.57 16.24 2.48
C ARG A 189 -19.38 17.42 3.01
N TYR A 190 -18.77 18.61 3.15
CA TYR A 190 -19.44 19.83 3.64
C TYR A 190 -20.07 20.60 2.50
#